data_360266cb1c43c67046f15a92e0dd7473
#
_entry.id   360266cb1c43c67046f15a92e0dd7473
#
_cell.length_a   1.000
_cell.length_b   1.000
_cell.length_c   1.000
_cell.angle_alpha   90.00
_cell.angle_beta   90.00
_cell.angle_gamma   90.00
#
_symmetry.space_group_name_H-M   'P 1'
#
loop_
_entity.id
_entity.type
_entity.pdbx_description
1 polymer ?
#
loop_
_entity_poly.entity_id
_entity_poly.type
_entity_poly.pdbx_seq_one_letter_code
_entity_poly.pdbx_strand_id
1 'polypeptide(L)'
;FLKASIKTNKEETEDIKKLHQAYSDGRFEELIPLLEETEQRTLKRVDTKYAKAMSDWLKNDLLIRRNQAWLPEIRKQSAKQSTLFAVGIAHLPSEKGLIELLRQEGYQVTPEPKVLIWQ
;
A
#
# COMPACT_ATOMS: atom_id res chain seq x y z
N PHE A 1 -1.70 -6.96 -22.33
CA PHE A 1 -1.20 -6.98 -20.95
C PHE A 1 0.05 -7.84 -20.81
N LEU A 2 0.04 -9.06 -21.29
CA LEU A 2 1.17 -9.98 -21.20
C LEU A 2 2.44 -9.47 -21.90
N LYS A 3 2.30 -8.87 -23.09
CA LYS A 3 3.42 -8.28 -23.83
C LYS A 3 4.03 -7.09 -23.12
N ALA A 4 3.21 -6.28 -22.45
CA ALA A 4 3.66 -5.15 -21.65
C ALA A 4 4.43 -5.65 -20.43
N SER A 5 3.94 -6.68 -19.75
CA SER A 5 4.62 -7.33 -18.62
C SER A 5 6.02 -7.85 -18.98
N ILE A 6 6.15 -8.52 -20.11
CA ILE A 6 7.43 -9.07 -20.56
C ILE A 6 8.46 -7.97 -20.85
N LYS A 7 8.03 -6.88 -21.50
CA LYS A 7 8.90 -5.73 -21.80
C LYS A 7 9.34 -4.96 -20.54
N THR A 8 8.55 -5.00 -19.49
CA THR A 8 8.81 -4.27 -18.24
C THR A 8 9.62 -5.04 -17.23
N ASN A 9 9.99 -6.27 -17.48
CA ASN A 9 10.60 -7.16 -16.51
C ASN A 9 11.84 -6.56 -15.81
N LYS A 10 12.73 -5.90 -16.55
CA LYS A 10 13.89 -5.23 -15.96
C LYS A 10 13.48 -4.03 -15.10
N GLU A 11 12.56 -3.22 -15.58
CA GLU A 11 12.06 -2.05 -14.88
C GLU A 11 11.29 -2.46 -13.62
N GLU A 12 10.47 -3.49 -13.71
CA GLU A 12 9.76 -4.06 -12.57
C GLU A 12 10.73 -4.55 -11.49
N THR A 13 11.82 -5.19 -11.89
CA THR A 13 12.84 -5.64 -10.94
C THR A 13 13.49 -4.46 -10.22
N GLU A 14 13.81 -3.39 -10.93
CA GLU A 14 14.37 -2.18 -10.31
C GLU A 14 13.34 -1.47 -9.41
N ASP A 15 12.09 -1.43 -9.83
CA ASP A 15 11.00 -0.86 -9.03
C ASP A 15 10.78 -1.63 -7.73
N ILE A 16 10.79 -2.96 -7.80
CA ILE A 16 10.68 -3.82 -6.61
C ILE A 16 11.85 -3.58 -5.67
N LYS A 17 13.08 -3.44 -6.18
CA LYS A 17 14.25 -3.12 -5.36
C LYS A 17 14.10 -1.78 -4.65
N LYS A 18 13.64 -0.75 -5.36
CA LYS A 18 13.40 0.57 -4.77
C LYS A 18 12.33 0.54 -3.69
N LEU A 19 11.23 -0.16 -3.95
CA LEU A 19 10.15 -0.34 -2.97
C LEU A 19 10.65 -1.10 -1.74
N HIS A 20 11.38 -2.17 -1.94
CA HIS A 20 11.96 -2.96 -0.86
C HIS A 20 12.93 -2.14 -0.02
N GLN A 21 13.78 -1.34 -0.66
CA GLN A 21 14.74 -0.49 0.04
C GLN A 21 14.04 0.60 0.86
N ALA A 22 13.04 1.27 0.27
CA ALA A 22 12.25 2.27 0.97
C ALA A 22 11.52 1.68 2.18
N TYR A 23 10.98 0.49 2.03
CA TYR A 23 10.32 -0.24 3.12
C TYR A 23 11.32 -0.60 4.22
N SER A 24 12.46 -1.17 3.85
CA SER A 24 13.50 -1.60 4.81
C SER A 24 14.10 -0.42 5.57
N ASP A 25 14.22 0.74 4.92
CA ASP A 25 14.75 1.96 5.53
C ASP A 25 13.69 2.73 6.35
N GLY A 26 12.45 2.28 6.33
CA GLY A 26 11.35 2.96 7.02
C GLY A 26 10.88 4.24 6.33
N ARG A 27 11.22 4.44 5.06
CA ARG A 27 10.83 5.61 4.27
C ARG A 27 9.45 5.43 3.65
N PHE A 28 8.44 5.25 4.49
CA PHE A 28 7.08 4.92 4.06
C PHE A 28 6.43 6.00 3.21
N GLU A 29 6.79 7.26 3.42
CA GLU A 29 6.28 8.38 2.62
C GLU A 29 6.72 8.33 1.17
N GLU A 30 7.83 7.66 0.87
CA GLU A 30 8.31 7.48 -0.49
C GLU A 30 7.63 6.32 -1.24
N LEU A 31 6.94 5.43 -0.52
CA LEU A 31 6.28 4.27 -1.13
C LEU A 31 5.17 4.67 -2.09
N ILE A 32 4.36 5.66 -1.74
CA ILE A 32 3.26 6.12 -2.60
C ILE A 32 3.78 6.68 -3.93
N PRO A 33 4.71 7.64 -3.94
CA PRO A 33 5.26 8.14 -5.19
C PRO A 33 5.89 7.05 -6.06
N LEU A 34 6.58 6.08 -5.45
CA LEU A 34 7.18 4.96 -6.17
C LEU A 34 6.12 4.06 -6.81
N LEU A 35 5.04 3.77 -6.08
CA LEU A 35 3.93 2.96 -6.59
C LEU A 35 3.21 3.69 -7.73
N GLU A 36 2.95 4.99 -7.57
CA GLU A 36 2.30 5.81 -8.59
C GLU A 36 3.15 5.91 -9.86
N GLU A 37 4.46 6.07 -9.72
CA GLU A 37 5.38 6.09 -10.86
C GLU A 37 5.36 4.76 -11.62
N THR A 38 5.36 3.65 -10.90
CA THR A 38 5.28 2.31 -11.48
C THR A 38 3.95 2.11 -12.21
N GLU A 39 2.86 2.52 -11.57
CA GLU A 39 1.52 2.48 -12.16
C GLU A 39 1.44 3.29 -13.45
N GLN A 40 1.93 4.53 -13.43
CA GLN A 40 1.91 5.40 -14.61
C GLN A 40 2.70 4.81 -15.78
N ARG A 41 3.84 4.19 -15.53
CA ARG A 41 4.62 3.51 -16.57
C ARG A 41 3.88 2.33 -17.15
N THR A 42 3.22 1.54 -16.31
CA THR A 42 2.42 0.40 -16.74
C THR A 42 1.22 0.85 -17.56
N LEU A 43 0.51 1.88 -17.12
CA LEU A 43 -0.66 2.44 -17.78
C LEU A 43 -0.34 2.97 -19.19
N LYS A 44 0.84 3.54 -19.40
CA LYS A 44 1.26 4.03 -20.72
C LYS A 44 1.42 2.93 -21.78
N ARG A 45 1.54 1.68 -21.35
CA ARG A 45 1.77 0.51 -22.21
C ARG A 45 0.53 -0.33 -22.49
N VAL A 46 -0.59 0.01 -21.86
CA VAL A 46 -1.85 -0.73 -21.95
C VAL A 46 -2.90 0.19 -22.57
N ASP A 47 -3.95 -0.39 -23.15
CA ASP A 47 -5.11 0.38 -23.62
C ASP A 47 -5.62 1.29 -22.48
N THR A 48 -5.66 2.60 -22.75
CA THR A 48 -5.93 3.63 -21.74
C THR A 48 -7.27 3.43 -21.04
N LYS A 49 -8.28 3.02 -21.77
CA LYS A 49 -9.63 2.80 -21.21
C LYS A 49 -9.65 1.62 -20.24
N TYR A 50 -9.05 0.52 -20.62
CA TYR A 50 -8.94 -0.68 -19.79
C TYR A 50 -8.02 -0.45 -18.59
N ALA A 51 -6.90 0.20 -18.82
CA ALA A 51 -5.93 0.51 -17.78
C ALA A 51 -6.52 1.38 -16.67
N LYS A 52 -7.28 2.41 -17.06
CA LYS A 52 -7.96 3.28 -16.09
C LYS A 52 -8.98 2.50 -15.26
N ALA A 53 -9.80 1.69 -15.90
CA ALA A 53 -10.80 0.87 -15.22
C ALA A 53 -10.14 -0.10 -14.22
N MET A 54 -9.05 -0.72 -14.61
CA MET A 54 -8.29 -1.63 -13.75
C MET A 54 -7.68 -0.89 -12.56
N SER A 55 -7.04 0.27 -12.80
CA SER A 55 -6.46 1.10 -11.76
C SER A 55 -7.52 1.57 -10.75
N ASP A 56 -8.65 2.07 -11.22
CA ASP A 56 -9.75 2.51 -10.38
C ASP A 56 -10.30 1.35 -9.53
N TRP A 57 -10.42 0.17 -10.11
CA TRP A 57 -10.87 -1.01 -9.38
C TRP A 57 -9.88 -1.43 -8.28
N LEU A 58 -8.59 -1.49 -8.60
CA LEU A 58 -7.54 -1.81 -7.63
C LEU A 58 -7.55 -0.82 -6.46
N LYS A 59 -7.62 0.46 -6.76
CA LYS A 59 -7.61 1.52 -5.75
C LYS A 59 -8.88 1.54 -4.92
N ASN A 60 -10.05 1.54 -5.55
CA ASN A 60 -11.32 1.70 -4.86
C ASN A 60 -11.82 0.41 -4.21
N ASP A 61 -11.81 -0.70 -4.93
CA ASP A 61 -12.40 -1.94 -4.43
C ASP A 61 -11.41 -2.79 -3.61
N LEU A 62 -10.17 -2.90 -4.03
CA LEU A 62 -9.21 -3.70 -3.30
C LEU A 62 -8.57 -2.98 -2.11
N LEU A 63 -8.31 -1.69 -2.21
CA LEU A 63 -7.66 -0.96 -1.12
C LEU A 63 -8.65 -0.21 -0.24
N ILE A 64 -9.31 0.80 -0.77
CA ILE A 64 -10.13 1.73 0.04
C ILE A 64 -11.31 1.00 0.68
N ARG A 65 -12.06 0.27 -0.09
CA ARG A 65 -13.24 -0.44 0.39
C ARG A 65 -12.91 -1.46 1.48
N ARG A 66 -11.81 -2.21 1.29
CA ARG A 66 -11.35 -3.17 2.29
C ARG A 66 -10.84 -2.48 3.55
N ASN A 67 -10.10 -1.39 3.42
CA ASN A 67 -9.66 -0.60 4.57
C ASN A 67 -10.86 -0.14 5.41
N GLN A 68 -11.88 0.41 4.77
CA GLN A 68 -13.09 0.87 5.44
C GLN A 68 -13.86 -0.28 6.10
N ALA A 69 -13.91 -1.44 5.44
CA ALA A 69 -14.60 -2.62 5.98
C ALA A 69 -13.89 -3.20 7.20
N TRP A 70 -12.57 -3.05 7.29
CA TRP A 70 -11.79 -3.58 8.42
C TRP A 70 -11.85 -2.71 9.67
N LEU A 71 -12.15 -1.42 9.55
CA LEU A 71 -12.16 -0.51 10.70
C LEU A 71 -13.06 -0.96 11.86
N PRO A 72 -14.31 -1.39 11.64
CA PRO A 72 -15.16 -1.88 12.74
C PRO A 72 -14.54 -3.08 13.46
N GLU A 73 -13.92 -3.99 12.72
CA GLU A 73 -13.29 -5.17 13.30
C GLU A 73 -12.02 -4.82 14.08
N ILE A 74 -11.23 -3.89 13.57
CA ILE A 74 -10.04 -3.39 14.27
C ILE A 74 -10.45 -2.75 15.61
N ARG A 75 -11.49 -1.91 15.61
CA ARG A 75 -12.03 -1.31 16.82
C ARG A 75 -12.50 -2.35 17.83
N LYS A 76 -13.24 -3.33 17.35
CA LYS A 76 -13.81 -4.40 18.18
C LYS A 76 -12.71 -5.22 18.84
N GLN A 77 -11.72 -5.65 18.09
CA GLN A 77 -10.64 -6.50 18.61
C GLN A 77 -9.70 -5.72 19.53
N SER A 78 -9.32 -4.50 19.16
CA SER A 78 -8.41 -3.68 19.97
C SER A 78 -9.04 -3.21 21.28
N ALA A 79 -10.35 -3.07 21.34
CA ALA A 79 -11.07 -2.74 22.57
C ALA A 79 -11.04 -3.86 23.60
N LYS A 80 -10.95 -5.11 23.15
CA LYS A 80 -10.95 -6.28 24.03
C LYS A 80 -9.57 -6.61 24.60
N GLN A 81 -8.55 -6.48 23.78
CA GLN A 81 -7.18 -6.86 24.14
C GLN A 81 -6.18 -6.27 23.19
N SER A 82 -4.92 -6.26 23.60
CA SER A 82 -3.80 -5.95 22.73
C SER A 82 -3.80 -6.90 21.53
N THR A 83 -3.83 -6.36 20.31
CA THR A 83 -4.00 -7.15 19.10
C THR A 83 -3.01 -6.70 18.03
N LEU A 84 -2.40 -7.65 17.34
CA LEU A 84 -1.60 -7.42 16.15
C LEU A 84 -2.46 -7.57 14.90
N PHE A 85 -2.43 -6.56 14.03
CA PHE A 85 -3.06 -6.61 12.73
C PHE A 85 -1.99 -6.58 11.65
N ALA A 86 -1.98 -7.57 10.77
CA ALA A 86 -1.04 -7.64 9.65
C ALA A 86 -1.78 -7.47 8.34
N VAL A 87 -1.35 -6.50 7.55
CA VAL A 87 -1.95 -6.19 6.24
C VAL A 87 -0.84 -5.94 5.22
N GLY A 88 -1.20 -6.00 3.93
CA GLY A 88 -0.28 -5.58 2.88
C GLY A 88 0.09 -4.12 3.02
N ILE A 89 1.34 -3.78 2.72
CA ILE A 89 1.87 -2.41 2.87
C ILE A 89 1.04 -1.36 2.12
N ALA A 90 0.43 -1.72 0.99
CA ALA A 90 -0.38 -0.80 0.19
C ALA A 90 -1.65 -0.32 0.91
N HIS A 91 -2.10 -1.02 1.96
CA HIS A 91 -3.27 -0.64 2.75
C HIS A 91 -2.98 0.46 3.78
N LEU A 92 -1.72 0.73 4.08
CA LEU A 92 -1.33 1.64 5.16
C LEU A 92 -1.30 3.11 4.77
N PRO A 93 -0.63 3.52 3.66
CA PRO A 93 -0.43 4.92 3.35
C PRO A 93 -1.64 5.59 2.70
N SER A 94 -1.58 6.90 2.54
CA SER A 94 -2.55 7.81 1.90
C SER A 94 -3.76 8.18 2.77
N GLU A 95 -4.54 9.11 2.27
CA GLU A 95 -5.74 9.65 2.97
C GLU A 95 -6.77 8.59 3.29
N LYS A 96 -6.87 7.56 2.46
CA LYS A 96 -7.79 6.43 2.63
C LYS A 96 -7.07 5.17 3.11
N GLY A 97 -5.80 5.30 3.51
CA GLY A 97 -5.05 4.23 4.13
C GLY A 97 -5.45 4.02 5.59
N LEU A 98 -5.13 2.86 6.13
CA LEU A 98 -5.50 2.49 7.50
C LEU A 98 -4.90 3.43 8.55
N ILE A 99 -3.67 3.90 8.35
CA ILE A 99 -3.03 4.80 9.31
C ILE A 99 -3.86 6.07 9.50
N GLU A 100 -4.21 6.72 8.41
CA GLU A 100 -4.98 7.97 8.46
C GLU A 100 -6.42 7.74 8.91
N LEU A 101 -7.05 6.67 8.45
CA LEU A 101 -8.40 6.32 8.87
C LEU A 101 -8.49 6.08 10.38
N LEU A 102 -7.49 5.41 10.96
CA LEU A 102 -7.44 5.19 12.41
C LEU A 102 -7.19 6.49 13.17
N ARG A 103 -6.31 7.36 12.67
CA ARG A 103 -6.08 8.69 13.26
C ARG A 103 -7.36 9.53 13.28
N GLN A 104 -8.13 9.50 12.21
CA GLN A 104 -9.42 10.19 12.12
C GLN A 104 -10.44 9.69 13.15
N GLU A 105 -10.33 8.44 13.55
CA GLU A 105 -11.17 7.85 14.61
C GLU A 105 -10.65 8.12 16.02
N GLY A 106 -9.54 8.83 16.15
CA GLY A 106 -8.97 9.21 17.45
C GLY A 106 -7.87 8.29 17.95
N TYR A 107 -7.44 7.30 17.17
CA TYR A 107 -6.31 6.46 17.52
C TYR A 107 -5.00 7.19 17.35
N GLN A 108 -4.08 6.96 18.27
CA GLN A 108 -2.71 7.42 18.15
C GLN A 108 -1.90 6.36 17.38
N VAL A 109 -1.49 6.69 16.18
CA VAL A 109 -0.75 5.78 15.29
C VAL A 109 0.63 6.36 15.03
N THR A 110 1.66 5.69 15.50
CA THR A 110 3.04 6.11 15.35
C THR A 110 3.90 4.97 14.83
N PRO A 111 4.92 5.27 14.01
CA PRO A 111 5.84 4.23 13.57
C PRO A 111 6.64 3.69 14.75
N GLU A 112 6.79 2.38 14.83
CA GLU A 112 7.66 1.74 15.79
C GLU A 112 9.11 2.00 15.41
N PRO A 113 9.96 2.43 16.35
CA PRO A 113 11.39 2.55 16.07
C PRO A 113 11.97 1.22 15.63
N LYS A 114 12.90 1.27 14.66
CA LYS A 114 13.56 0.08 14.15
C LYS A 114 14.37 -0.58 15.25
N VAL A 115 13.79 -1.53 15.96
CA VAL A 115 14.48 -2.31 16.97
C VAL A 115 15.15 -3.49 16.29
N LEU A 116 16.47 -3.52 16.30
CA LEU A 116 17.25 -4.60 15.73
C LEU A 116 17.28 -5.80 16.70
N ILE A 117 16.15 -6.47 16.83
CA ILE A 117 15.98 -7.65 17.69
C ILE A 117 16.71 -8.87 17.15
N TRP A 118 17.06 -8.85 15.86
CA TRP A 118 17.59 -10.00 15.11
C TRP A 118 19.08 -9.90 14.84
N GLN A 119 19.78 -9.16 15.62
CA GLN A 119 21.25 -9.12 15.55
C GLN A 119 21.88 -10.26 16.32
#